data_2dc311d0ae297e363354b628a13b3a3d
#
_entry.id   2dc311d0ae297e363354b628a13b3a3d
#
_cell.length_a   1.000
_cell.length_b   1.000
_cell.length_c   1.000
_cell.angle_alpha   90.00
_cell.angle_beta   90.00
_cell.angle_gamma   90.00
#
_symmetry.space_group_name_H-M   'P 1'
#
loop_
_entity.id
_entity.type
_entity.pdbx_description
1 polymer ?
#
loop_
_entity_poly.entity_id
_entity_poly.type
_entity_poly.pdbx_seq_one_letter_code
_entity_poly.pdbx_strand_id
1 'polypeptide(L)'
;MIKKIILVILALATIWFIGDTNLKGNSVYYAKHSPSSNTRDLEIMMLVENIQKSADREGFSYRVKGDKTIQNTTKNVYLSYGYSVNDANYEYAYMYEDGLDYYFDNFFKLKGIYNSKEVRYYEDISTVDENKIKEEIYENFKPILEELENNEPSINLQWIFNWVYRDRIK
;
A
#
# COMPACT_ATOMS: atom_id res chain seq x y z
N MET A 1 -6.80 44.58 -2.33
CA MET A 1 -5.71 43.75 -1.81
C MET A 1 -6.20 42.36 -1.39
N ILE A 2 -7.20 42.22 -0.54
CA ILE A 2 -7.78 40.97 -0.02
C ILE A 2 -8.20 40.01 -1.14
N LYS A 3 -8.91 40.46 -2.18
CA LYS A 3 -9.34 39.60 -3.30
C LYS A 3 -8.17 38.93 -4.03
N LYS A 4 -7.05 39.64 -4.21
CA LYS A 4 -5.84 39.05 -4.84
C LYS A 4 -5.18 37.97 -3.96
N ILE A 5 -5.17 38.21 -2.64
CA ILE A 5 -4.64 37.22 -1.68
C ILE A 5 -5.48 35.94 -1.68
N ILE A 6 -6.82 36.09 -1.67
CA ILE A 6 -7.75 34.94 -1.74
C ILE A 6 -7.53 34.14 -3.03
N LEU A 7 -7.35 34.83 -4.16
CA LEU A 7 -7.13 34.18 -5.46
C LEU A 7 -5.82 33.38 -5.49
N VAL A 8 -4.76 33.91 -4.89
CA VAL A 8 -3.47 33.20 -4.76
C VAL A 8 -3.60 31.98 -3.86
N ILE A 9 -4.30 32.10 -2.72
CA ILE A 9 -4.52 30.97 -1.82
C ILE A 9 -5.32 29.85 -2.51
N LEU A 10 -6.37 30.21 -3.24
CA LEU A 10 -7.17 29.24 -4.00
C LEU A 10 -6.34 28.55 -5.09
N ALA A 11 -5.50 29.30 -5.81
CA ALA A 11 -4.62 28.71 -6.82
C ALA A 11 -3.61 27.72 -6.20
N LEU A 12 -2.98 28.07 -5.09
CA LEU A 12 -2.06 27.19 -4.38
C LEU A 12 -2.76 25.94 -3.83
N ALA A 13 -3.95 26.08 -3.27
CA ALA A 13 -4.76 24.95 -2.80
C ALA A 13 -5.14 24.00 -3.95
N THR A 14 -5.48 24.55 -5.12
CA THR A 14 -5.80 23.77 -6.32
C THR A 14 -4.58 23.00 -6.82
N ILE A 15 -3.42 23.64 -6.90
CA ILE A 15 -2.16 23.00 -7.32
C ILE A 15 -1.78 21.88 -6.33
N TRP A 16 -1.91 22.15 -5.04
CA TRP A 16 -1.65 21.14 -4.01
C TRP A 16 -2.59 19.94 -4.12
N PHE A 17 -3.89 20.19 -4.31
CA PHE A 17 -4.89 19.12 -4.45
C PHE A 17 -4.64 18.26 -5.70
N ILE A 18 -4.34 18.88 -6.84
CA ILE A 18 -3.99 18.15 -8.08
C ILE A 18 -2.72 17.33 -7.87
N GLY A 19 -1.70 17.91 -7.22
CA GLY A 19 -0.45 17.22 -6.92
C GLY A 19 -0.65 16.02 -6.00
N ASP A 20 -1.38 16.18 -4.90
CA ASP A 20 -1.67 15.10 -3.95
C ASP A 20 -2.48 13.96 -4.61
N THR A 21 -3.50 14.33 -5.40
CA THR A 21 -4.31 13.35 -6.14
C THR A 21 -3.48 12.59 -7.17
N ASN A 22 -2.60 13.28 -7.90
CA ASN A 22 -1.70 12.65 -8.86
C ASN A 22 -0.71 11.71 -8.17
N LEU A 23 -0.08 12.14 -7.06
CA LEU A 23 0.88 11.32 -6.31
C LEU A 23 0.23 10.05 -5.77
N LYS A 24 -0.95 10.16 -5.18
CA LYS A 24 -1.68 8.99 -4.65
C LYS A 24 -2.19 8.08 -5.77
N GLY A 25 -2.72 8.68 -6.83
CA GLY A 25 -3.28 7.95 -7.96
C GLY A 25 -2.29 7.15 -8.77
N ASN A 26 -1.05 7.60 -8.80
CA ASN A 26 0.02 6.96 -9.55
C ASN A 26 1.14 6.44 -8.63
N SER A 27 0.82 6.20 -7.35
CA SER A 27 1.83 5.85 -6.35
C SER A 27 2.52 4.51 -6.65
N VAL A 28 1.84 3.53 -7.21
CA VAL A 28 2.43 2.25 -7.64
C VAL A 28 3.40 2.47 -8.82
N TYR A 29 3.01 3.28 -9.81
CA TYR A 29 3.90 3.66 -10.91
C TYR A 29 5.18 4.33 -10.38
N TYR A 30 5.05 5.30 -9.48
CA TYR A 30 6.20 5.98 -8.90
C TYR A 30 7.06 5.05 -8.02
N ALA A 31 6.46 4.11 -7.31
CA ALA A 31 7.18 3.11 -6.53
C ALA A 31 8.06 2.23 -7.42
N LYS A 32 7.52 1.75 -8.54
CA LYS A 32 8.23 0.96 -9.56
C LYS A 32 9.45 1.69 -10.12
N HIS A 33 9.32 2.99 -10.36
CA HIS A 33 10.36 3.83 -10.95
C HIS A 33 11.23 4.55 -9.91
N SER A 34 11.11 4.18 -8.62
CA SER A 34 11.94 4.72 -7.55
C SER A 34 13.34 4.09 -7.55
N PRO A 35 14.36 4.77 -6.99
CA PRO A 35 15.70 4.21 -6.83
C PRO A 35 15.81 3.19 -5.68
N SER A 36 14.70 2.59 -5.23
CA SER A 36 14.68 1.61 -4.16
C SER A 36 15.35 0.30 -4.58
N SER A 37 16.10 -0.31 -3.65
CA SER A 37 16.64 -1.66 -3.83
C SER A 37 15.54 -2.74 -3.78
N ASN A 38 14.40 -2.42 -3.17
CA ASN A 38 13.23 -3.30 -3.08
C ASN A 38 11.96 -2.58 -3.55
N THR A 39 11.82 -2.41 -4.86
CA THR A 39 10.65 -1.76 -5.47
C THR A 39 9.37 -2.54 -5.23
N ARG A 40 9.40 -3.88 -5.20
CA ARG A 40 8.21 -4.73 -4.99
C ARG A 40 7.53 -4.47 -3.64
N ASP A 41 8.29 -4.39 -2.55
CA ASP A 41 7.72 -4.06 -1.23
C ASP A 41 7.06 -2.67 -1.27
N LEU A 42 7.73 -1.70 -1.89
CA LEU A 42 7.20 -0.34 -2.02
C LEU A 42 5.93 -0.29 -2.88
N GLU A 43 5.87 -1.03 -3.98
CA GLU A 43 4.68 -1.15 -4.84
C GLU A 43 3.48 -1.73 -4.06
N ILE A 44 3.70 -2.80 -3.27
CA ILE A 44 2.67 -3.41 -2.43
C ILE A 44 2.17 -2.42 -1.36
N MET A 45 3.09 -1.72 -0.68
CA MET A 45 2.72 -0.68 0.28
C MET A 45 1.89 0.42 -0.38
N MET A 46 2.35 0.94 -1.52
CA MET A 46 1.64 2.00 -2.25
C MET A 46 0.28 1.55 -2.77
N LEU A 47 0.15 0.30 -3.19
CA LEU A 47 -1.11 -0.28 -3.61
C LEU A 47 -2.15 -0.19 -2.48
N VAL A 48 -1.84 -0.67 -1.28
CA VAL A 48 -2.82 -0.74 -0.19
C VAL A 48 -3.03 0.62 0.50
N GLU A 49 -2.01 1.46 0.60
CA GLU A 49 -2.13 2.79 1.19
C GLU A 49 -2.96 3.76 0.35
N ASN A 50 -2.89 3.63 -0.98
CA ASN A 50 -3.50 4.54 -1.92
C ASN A 50 -4.57 3.88 -2.80
N ILE A 51 -5.24 2.84 -2.28
CA ILE A 51 -6.32 2.14 -2.99
C ILE A 51 -7.30 3.16 -3.58
N GLN A 52 -7.52 3.06 -4.87
CA GLN A 52 -8.50 3.87 -5.59
C GLN A 52 -9.66 3.01 -6.06
N LYS A 53 -10.89 3.54 -5.90
CA LYS A 53 -12.11 2.89 -6.38
C LYS A 53 -12.14 2.66 -7.89
N SER A 54 -11.34 3.42 -8.66
CA SER A 54 -11.22 3.30 -10.10
C SER A 54 -10.57 1.99 -10.57
N ALA A 55 -10.07 1.19 -9.66
CA ALA A 55 -9.47 -0.11 -9.94
C ALA A 55 -10.42 -1.28 -9.64
N ASP A 56 -11.74 -1.08 -9.67
CA ASP A 56 -12.70 -2.20 -9.61
C ASP A 56 -12.42 -3.19 -10.72
N ARG A 57 -11.96 -4.38 -10.34
CA ARG A 57 -11.59 -5.45 -11.24
C ARG A 57 -12.29 -6.72 -10.84
N GLU A 58 -12.59 -7.52 -11.86
CA GLU A 58 -13.02 -8.88 -11.63
C GLU A 58 -11.97 -9.63 -10.78
N GLY A 59 -12.42 -10.28 -9.72
CA GLY A 59 -11.57 -11.02 -8.79
C GLY A 59 -10.95 -10.19 -7.66
N PHE A 60 -11.24 -8.88 -7.57
CA PHE A 60 -10.77 -8.03 -6.48
C PHE A 60 -11.88 -7.17 -5.90
N SER A 61 -11.79 -6.89 -4.60
CA SER A 61 -12.66 -5.97 -3.91
C SER A 61 -11.87 -5.02 -3.02
N TYR A 62 -12.44 -3.84 -2.76
CA TYR A 62 -11.75 -2.78 -2.00
C TYR A 62 -12.63 -2.24 -0.88
N ARG A 63 -12.03 -2.02 0.28
CA ARG A 63 -12.61 -1.30 1.40
C ARG A 63 -11.72 -0.09 1.74
N VAL A 64 -12.30 1.10 1.78
CA VAL A 64 -11.59 2.37 2.01
C VAL A 64 -11.99 3.03 3.33
N LYS A 65 -13.01 2.52 4.05
CA LYS A 65 -13.44 3.04 5.35
C LYS A 65 -12.82 2.23 6.48
N GLY A 66 -12.20 2.93 7.44
CA GLY A 66 -11.42 2.31 8.50
C GLY A 66 -10.06 1.84 7.95
N ASP A 67 -9.76 0.57 8.16
CA ASP A 67 -8.59 -0.06 7.54
C ASP A 67 -8.77 -0.09 6.03
N LYS A 68 -7.76 0.33 5.31
CA LYS A 68 -7.75 0.18 3.85
C LYS A 68 -7.44 -1.27 3.54
N THR A 69 -8.30 -1.94 2.82
CA THR A 69 -8.15 -3.36 2.52
C THR A 69 -8.42 -3.63 1.04
N ILE A 70 -7.54 -4.39 0.43
CA ILE A 70 -7.74 -5.02 -0.87
C ILE A 70 -7.86 -6.52 -0.67
N GLN A 71 -8.87 -7.13 -1.26
CA GLN A 71 -9.10 -8.57 -1.25
C GLN A 71 -8.94 -9.12 -2.66
N ASN A 72 -8.16 -10.18 -2.81
CA ASN A 72 -8.24 -11.07 -3.94
C ASN A 72 -9.35 -12.08 -3.65
N THR A 73 -10.51 -11.91 -4.27
CA THR A 73 -11.72 -12.72 -4.00
C THR A 73 -11.61 -14.14 -4.57
N THR A 74 -10.76 -14.34 -5.58
CA THR A 74 -10.54 -15.66 -6.19
C THR A 74 -9.70 -16.55 -5.27
N LYS A 75 -8.71 -15.97 -4.56
CA LYS A 75 -7.82 -16.69 -3.67
C LYS A 75 -8.16 -16.53 -2.19
N ASN A 76 -9.16 -15.68 -1.90
CA ASN A 76 -9.65 -15.38 -0.57
C ASN A 76 -8.57 -14.92 0.40
N VAL A 77 -7.72 -14.02 -0.08
CA VAL A 77 -6.65 -13.38 0.69
C VAL A 77 -6.84 -11.87 0.73
N TYR A 78 -6.38 -11.26 1.83
CA TYR A 78 -6.57 -9.86 2.14
C TYR A 78 -5.22 -9.19 2.41
N LEU A 79 -5.03 -8.00 1.87
CA LEU A 79 -3.94 -7.10 2.22
C LEU A 79 -4.54 -5.82 2.80
N SER A 80 -4.14 -5.47 4.02
CA SER A 80 -4.69 -4.32 4.77
C SER A 80 -3.59 -3.36 5.19
N TYR A 81 -3.94 -2.07 5.29
CA TYR A 81 -3.13 -1.00 5.84
C TYR A 81 -3.88 -0.28 6.96
N GLY A 82 -3.16 0.08 8.03
CA GLY A 82 -3.73 0.72 9.22
C GLY A 82 -4.41 -0.27 10.15
N TYR A 83 -4.01 -1.55 10.11
CA TYR A 83 -4.59 -2.61 10.95
C TYR A 83 -3.97 -2.59 12.35
N SER A 84 -4.81 -2.51 13.38
CA SER A 84 -4.39 -2.58 14.78
C SER A 84 -4.92 -3.83 15.44
N VAL A 85 -4.03 -4.67 15.96
CA VAL A 85 -4.39 -5.87 16.75
C VAL A 85 -3.77 -5.73 18.14
N ASN A 86 -4.60 -5.78 19.18
CA ASN A 86 -4.16 -5.85 20.58
C ASN A 86 -3.08 -4.83 20.97
N ASP A 87 -3.28 -3.55 20.63
CA ASP A 87 -2.33 -2.44 20.91
C ASP A 87 -0.95 -2.55 20.23
N ALA A 88 -0.72 -3.56 19.42
CA ALA A 88 0.48 -3.63 18.58
C ALA A 88 0.26 -2.82 17.29
N ASN A 89 1.09 -1.81 17.08
CA ASN A 89 1.04 -0.96 15.89
C ASN A 89 1.67 -1.69 14.70
N TYR A 90 0.89 -2.54 14.05
CA TYR A 90 1.25 -3.06 12.73
C TYR A 90 0.69 -2.14 11.66
N GLU A 91 1.52 -1.81 10.68
CA GLU A 91 1.08 -0.96 9.57
C GLU A 91 0.35 -1.77 8.49
N TYR A 92 0.82 -3.00 8.23
CA TYR A 92 0.25 -3.87 7.20
C TYR A 92 -0.08 -5.25 7.75
N ALA A 93 -1.13 -5.85 7.19
CA ALA A 93 -1.50 -7.23 7.46
C ALA A 93 -1.82 -7.96 6.15
N TYR A 94 -1.26 -9.16 5.99
CA TYR A 94 -1.64 -10.10 4.93
C TYR A 94 -2.33 -11.29 5.58
N MET A 95 -3.59 -11.51 5.22
CA MET A 95 -4.50 -12.40 5.93
C MET A 95 -5.15 -13.40 4.98
N TYR A 96 -5.33 -14.62 5.46
CA TYR A 96 -6.13 -15.65 4.83
C TYR A 96 -7.47 -15.78 5.56
N GLU A 97 -8.54 -16.12 4.84
CA GLU A 97 -9.84 -16.35 5.49
C GLU A 97 -9.78 -17.45 6.55
N ASP A 98 -8.98 -18.48 6.32
CA ASP A 98 -8.88 -19.69 7.16
C ASP A 98 -7.45 -20.06 7.53
N GLY A 99 -6.56 -19.12 7.78
CA GLY A 99 -5.15 -19.45 7.91
C GLY A 99 -4.34 -18.62 8.88
N LEU A 100 -3.09 -18.43 8.49
CA LEU A 100 -2.14 -17.60 9.20
C LEU A 100 -2.22 -16.17 8.69
N ASP A 101 -2.26 -15.22 9.61
CA ASP A 101 -2.22 -13.81 9.33
C ASP A 101 -0.80 -13.30 9.60
N TYR A 102 -0.23 -12.58 8.66
CA TYR A 102 1.13 -12.04 8.72
C TYR A 102 1.09 -10.53 8.91
N TYR A 103 1.82 -10.03 9.90
CA TYR A 103 1.84 -8.62 10.27
C TYR A 103 3.20 -8.00 10.01
N PHE A 104 3.20 -6.83 9.36
CA PHE A 104 4.40 -6.12 8.95
C PHE A 104 4.44 -4.71 9.55
N ASP A 105 5.66 -4.19 9.74
CA ASP A 105 5.89 -2.81 10.15
C ASP A 105 5.79 -1.82 8.97
N ASN A 106 6.06 -0.54 9.25
CA ASN A 106 6.04 0.55 8.27
C ASN A 106 7.10 0.46 7.16
N PHE A 107 8.02 -0.49 7.23
CA PHE A 107 9.01 -0.82 6.21
C PHE A 107 8.71 -2.15 5.51
N PHE A 108 7.51 -2.67 5.70
CA PHE A 108 7.07 -3.96 5.18
C PHE A 108 7.96 -5.14 5.64
N LYS A 109 8.47 -5.06 6.88
CA LYS A 109 9.23 -6.13 7.52
C LYS A 109 8.32 -6.95 8.42
N LEU A 110 8.37 -8.28 8.30
CA LEU A 110 7.56 -9.20 9.10
C LEU A 110 7.86 -9.03 10.59
N LYS A 111 6.82 -8.89 11.41
CA LYS A 111 6.90 -8.69 12.86
C LYS A 111 6.13 -9.71 13.67
N GLY A 112 5.13 -10.34 13.10
CA GLY A 112 4.31 -11.29 13.83
C GLY A 112 3.45 -12.14 12.93
N ILE A 113 2.97 -13.23 13.50
CA ILE A 113 2.08 -14.17 12.84
C ILE A 113 0.96 -14.49 13.83
N TYR A 114 -0.26 -14.49 13.35
CA TYR A 114 -1.42 -14.93 14.12
C TYR A 114 -2.08 -16.11 13.43
N ASN A 115 -2.37 -17.17 14.18
CA ASN A 115 -3.14 -18.30 13.68
C ASN A 115 -4.59 -18.12 14.09
N SER A 116 -5.45 -17.79 13.13
CA SER A 116 -6.88 -17.55 13.37
C SER A 116 -7.63 -18.81 13.82
N LYS A 117 -7.19 -20.01 13.43
CA LYS A 117 -7.78 -21.30 13.84
C LYS A 117 -7.45 -21.66 15.27
N GLU A 118 -6.21 -21.42 15.69
CA GLU A 118 -5.73 -21.75 17.04
C GLU A 118 -5.92 -20.58 18.02
N VAL A 119 -6.33 -19.40 17.50
CA VAL A 119 -6.45 -18.14 18.26
C VAL A 119 -5.13 -17.83 18.98
N ARG A 120 -4.00 -18.04 18.26
CA ARG A 120 -2.66 -17.94 18.83
C ARG A 120 -1.79 -16.97 18.05
N TYR A 121 -1.11 -16.11 18.77
CA TYR A 121 -0.08 -15.21 18.25
C TYR A 121 1.32 -15.84 18.43
N TYR A 122 2.13 -15.82 17.37
CA TYR A 122 3.50 -16.31 17.40
C TYR A 122 4.47 -15.12 17.39
N GLU A 123 5.23 -14.97 18.46
CA GLU A 123 6.29 -13.96 18.55
C GLU A 123 7.57 -14.41 17.84
N ASP A 124 7.85 -15.73 17.86
CA ASP A 124 9.02 -16.29 17.18
C ASP A 124 8.73 -16.55 15.71
N ILE A 125 9.22 -15.62 14.88
CA ILE A 125 9.13 -15.67 13.42
C ILE A 125 10.45 -16.16 12.77
N SER A 126 11.43 -16.60 13.56
CA SER A 126 12.79 -16.95 13.07
C SER A 126 12.81 -18.11 12.07
N THR A 127 11.79 -18.98 12.10
CA THR A 127 11.65 -20.13 11.20
C THR A 127 10.87 -19.79 9.91
N VAL A 128 10.36 -18.58 9.80
CA VAL A 128 9.49 -18.17 8.69
C VAL A 128 10.32 -17.49 7.61
N ASP A 129 10.16 -17.95 6.38
CA ASP A 129 10.78 -17.30 5.22
C ASP A 129 9.95 -16.08 4.79
N GLU A 130 10.36 -14.90 5.30
CA GLU A 130 9.74 -13.63 4.98
C GLU A 130 9.71 -13.36 3.45
N ASN A 131 10.78 -13.72 2.74
CA ASN A 131 10.86 -13.46 1.30
C ASN A 131 9.83 -14.30 0.54
N LYS A 132 9.59 -15.52 0.97
CA LYS A 132 8.56 -16.39 0.38
C LYS A 132 7.16 -15.82 0.57
N ILE A 133 6.87 -15.26 1.76
CA ILE A 133 5.57 -14.62 2.03
C ILE A 133 5.40 -13.38 1.14
N LYS A 134 6.43 -12.54 1.05
CA LYS A 134 6.42 -11.35 0.20
C LYS A 134 6.24 -11.67 -1.28
N GLU A 135 6.90 -12.71 -1.77
CA GLU A 135 6.71 -13.19 -3.14
C GLU A 135 5.27 -13.65 -3.36
N GLU A 136 4.70 -14.37 -2.40
CA GLU A 136 3.30 -14.81 -2.46
C GLU A 136 2.33 -13.63 -2.48
N ILE A 137 2.56 -12.61 -1.63
CA ILE A 137 1.76 -11.38 -1.64
C ILE A 137 1.85 -10.73 -3.02
N TYR A 138 3.06 -10.56 -3.54
CA TYR A 138 3.26 -9.97 -4.87
C TYR A 138 2.49 -10.73 -5.95
N GLU A 139 2.63 -12.05 -6.03
CA GLU A 139 1.94 -12.88 -7.04
C GLU A 139 0.40 -12.86 -6.88
N ASN A 140 -0.11 -12.71 -5.66
CA ASN A 140 -1.55 -12.61 -5.43
C ASN A 140 -2.16 -11.28 -5.88
N PHE A 141 -1.38 -10.20 -5.89
CA PHE A 141 -1.83 -8.87 -6.30
C PHE A 141 -1.20 -8.39 -7.62
N LYS A 142 -0.37 -9.20 -8.25
CA LYS A 142 0.32 -8.92 -9.51
C LYS A 142 -0.57 -8.36 -10.63
N PRO A 143 -1.78 -8.90 -10.89
CA PRO A 143 -2.63 -8.38 -11.96
C PRO A 143 -2.98 -6.90 -11.80
N ILE A 144 -3.14 -6.43 -10.55
CA ILE A 144 -3.41 -5.02 -10.26
C ILE A 144 -2.12 -4.21 -10.31
N LEU A 145 -1.04 -4.75 -9.73
CA LEU A 145 0.26 -4.07 -9.73
C LEU A 145 0.72 -3.79 -11.16
N GLU A 146 0.73 -4.80 -12.04
CA GLU A 146 1.13 -4.66 -13.45
C GLU A 146 0.33 -3.62 -14.23
N GLU A 147 -0.96 -3.45 -13.94
CA GLU A 147 -1.73 -2.39 -14.58
C GLU A 147 -1.34 -1.01 -14.06
N LEU A 148 -1.25 -0.86 -12.73
CA LEU A 148 -0.97 0.42 -12.11
C LEU A 148 0.46 0.89 -12.40
N GLU A 149 1.43 -0.04 -12.45
CA GLU A 149 2.83 0.27 -12.77
C GLU A 149 3.06 0.69 -14.21
N ASN A 150 2.18 0.27 -15.13
CA ASN A 150 2.23 0.63 -16.55
C ASN A 150 1.40 1.87 -16.91
N ASN A 151 0.64 2.41 -15.96
CA ASN A 151 -0.18 3.59 -16.17
C ASN A 151 0.63 4.88 -15.96
N GLU A 152 1.29 5.33 -17.01
CA GLU A 152 2.13 6.54 -16.96
C GLU A 152 1.29 7.79 -16.62
N PRO A 153 1.67 8.54 -15.58
CA PRO A 153 0.95 9.73 -15.15
C PRO A 153 1.09 10.89 -16.16
N SER A 154 0.01 11.60 -16.42
CA SER A 154 0.00 12.79 -17.30
C SER A 154 0.96 13.89 -16.84
N ILE A 155 1.21 13.98 -15.53
CA ILE A 155 2.17 14.89 -14.92
C ILE A 155 3.14 14.02 -14.11
N ASN A 156 4.40 13.98 -14.51
CA ASN A 156 5.40 13.19 -13.80
C ASN A 156 5.89 13.93 -12.54
N LEU A 157 5.52 13.40 -11.37
CA LEU A 157 5.91 13.90 -10.06
C LEU A 157 6.89 12.95 -9.34
N GLN A 158 7.67 12.15 -10.08
CA GLN A 158 8.59 11.16 -9.53
C GLN A 158 9.56 11.75 -8.48
N TRP A 159 10.08 12.96 -8.71
CA TRP A 159 10.99 13.61 -7.79
C TRP A 159 10.31 14.00 -6.46
N ILE A 160 9.01 14.38 -6.50
CA ILE A 160 8.23 14.67 -5.28
C ILE A 160 7.96 13.35 -4.54
N PHE A 161 7.57 12.29 -5.27
CA PHE A 161 7.38 10.97 -4.70
C PHE A 161 8.63 10.49 -3.97
N ASN A 162 9.79 10.54 -4.63
CA ASN A 162 11.06 10.15 -4.04
C ASN A 162 11.43 10.99 -2.80
N TRP A 163 11.07 12.26 -2.78
CA TRP A 163 11.29 13.12 -1.61
C TRP A 163 10.35 12.81 -0.46
N VAL A 164 9.06 12.58 -0.74
CA VAL A 164 8.03 12.26 0.28
C VAL A 164 8.31 10.90 0.93
N TYR A 165 8.62 9.89 0.12
CA TYR A 165 8.83 8.51 0.58
C TYR A 165 10.31 8.13 0.76
N ARG A 166 11.22 9.11 0.84
CA ARG A 166 12.68 8.91 0.95
C ARG A 166 13.11 7.95 2.05
N ASP A 167 12.39 7.89 3.17
CA ASP A 167 12.71 7.02 4.29
C ASP A 167 12.35 5.55 4.04
N ARG A 168 11.50 5.29 3.03
CA ARG A 168 11.10 3.95 2.57
C ARG A 168 11.85 3.51 1.31
N ILE A 169 12.46 4.47 0.60
CA ILE A 169 13.30 4.22 -0.59
C ILE A 169 14.73 4.01 -0.11
N LYS A 170 15.06 2.77 0.27
CA LYS A 170 16.42 2.40 0.71
C LYS A 170 16.98 1.28 -0.13
#